data_713d3529148bac9ec6f214126154bdc6
#
_entry.id   713d3529148bac9ec6f214126154bdc6
#
_cell.length_a   1.000
_cell.length_b   1.000
_cell.length_c   1.000
_cell.angle_alpha   90.00
_cell.angle_beta   90.00
_cell.angle_gamma   90.00
#
_symmetry.space_group_name_H-M   'P 1'
#
loop_
_entity.id
_entity.type
_entity.pdbx_description
1 polymer ?
#
loop_
_entity_poly.entity_id
_entity_poly.type
_entity_poly.pdbx_seq_one_letter_code
_entity_poly.pdbx_strand_id
1 'polypeptide(L)'
;MDIAIELFNADLETVKQKLLSLSPFNSFQVSSQNHSSGKMEVLGMLTPQYLPCQIRFILFEPICNIGTTICYTNLSNGWGEVFDGQASSLGFKAYHCRICDEQYAAYHFDCFDGTKKRYVLCYQDPQWVFYEEGEPLEFEDVELYKSRLKKNRLNREIILQYLKRLGWDIMNENFWSTENVVYEFVQTLNK
;
A
#
# COMPACT_ATOMS: atom_id res chain seq x y z
N MET A 1 -11.05 -10.17 -2.32
CA MET A 1 -9.64 -10.13 -1.85
C MET A 1 -9.43 -8.78 -1.20
N ASP A 2 -9.16 -8.78 0.10
CA ASP A 2 -8.83 -7.57 0.83
C ASP A 2 -7.34 -7.31 0.71
N ILE A 3 -6.98 -6.09 0.36
CA ILE A 3 -5.60 -5.68 0.16
C ILE A 3 -5.36 -4.36 0.87
N ALA A 4 -4.22 -4.29 1.57
CA ALA A 4 -3.61 -3.05 2.00
C ALA A 4 -2.13 -3.10 1.63
N ILE A 5 -1.71 -2.19 0.77
CA ILE A 5 -0.33 -2.09 0.26
C ILE A 5 0.13 -0.65 0.21
N GLU A 6 1.42 -0.48 0.34
CA GLU A 6 2.11 0.75 0.02
C GLU A 6 3.03 0.53 -1.19
N LEU A 7 3.04 1.51 -2.07
CA LEU A 7 3.82 1.50 -3.30
C LEU A 7 4.78 2.69 -3.26
N PHE A 8 6.08 2.42 -3.38
CA PHE A 8 7.12 3.43 -3.33
C PHE A 8 7.78 3.57 -4.69
N ASN A 9 7.82 4.79 -5.20
CA ASN A 9 8.56 5.09 -6.44
C ASN A 9 10.05 5.25 -6.13
N ALA A 10 10.66 4.18 -5.65
CA ALA A 10 12.07 4.07 -5.29
C ALA A 10 12.48 2.59 -5.26
N ASP A 11 13.77 2.32 -5.45
CA ASP A 11 14.32 0.97 -5.41
C ASP A 11 14.27 0.35 -4.01
N LEU A 12 14.28 -0.97 -3.97
CA LEU A 12 14.07 -1.78 -2.77
C LEU A 12 15.07 -1.46 -1.64
N GLU A 13 16.34 -1.26 -1.98
CA GLU A 13 17.35 -1.00 -0.96
C GLU A 13 17.20 0.40 -0.37
N THR A 14 16.94 1.40 -1.22
CA THR A 14 16.65 2.78 -0.80
C THR A 14 15.45 2.83 0.15
N VAL A 15 14.36 2.16 -0.19
CA VAL A 15 13.16 2.10 0.67
C VAL A 15 13.48 1.41 1.99
N LYS A 16 14.12 0.24 1.96
CA LYS A 16 14.51 -0.49 3.17
C LYS A 16 15.34 0.36 4.13
N GLN A 17 16.40 0.98 3.64
CA GLN A 17 17.29 1.82 4.46
C GLN A 17 16.53 3.01 5.05
N LYS A 18 15.64 3.60 4.24
CA LYS A 18 14.83 4.72 4.70
C LYS A 18 13.88 4.30 5.81
N LEU A 19 13.13 3.21 5.64
CA LEU A 19 12.22 2.72 6.68
C LEU A 19 12.97 2.40 7.98
N LEU A 20 14.12 1.74 7.91
CA LEU A 20 14.94 1.45 9.09
C LEU A 20 15.42 2.71 9.85
N SER A 21 15.45 3.86 9.20
CA SER A 21 15.78 5.14 9.82
C SER A 21 14.59 5.85 10.48
N LEU A 22 13.37 5.36 10.27
CA LEU A 22 12.14 6.00 10.71
C LEU A 22 11.45 5.20 11.83
N SER A 23 10.86 5.91 12.81
CA SER A 23 9.95 5.28 13.79
C SER A 23 8.57 5.09 13.16
N PRO A 24 7.86 3.96 13.38
CA PRO A 24 8.24 2.86 14.27
C PRO A 24 9.09 1.77 13.61
N PHE A 25 9.42 1.89 12.33
CA PHE A 25 10.04 0.81 11.53
C PHE A 25 11.44 0.41 12.02
N ASN A 26 12.16 1.32 12.66
CA ASN A 26 13.48 1.07 13.24
C ASN A 26 13.46 0.07 14.43
N SER A 27 12.26 -0.29 14.93
CA SER A 27 12.09 -1.29 15.99
C SER A 27 11.80 -2.69 15.49
N PHE A 28 11.64 -2.87 14.16
CA PHE A 28 11.38 -4.17 13.56
C PHE A 28 12.65 -5.01 13.43
N GLN A 29 12.51 -6.32 13.64
CA GLN A 29 13.51 -7.29 13.24
C GLN A 29 13.39 -7.52 11.74
N VAL A 30 14.52 -7.49 11.03
CA VAL A 30 14.55 -7.63 9.57
C VAL A 30 15.30 -8.89 9.20
N SER A 31 14.70 -9.70 8.37
CA SER A 31 15.31 -10.84 7.71
C SER A 31 15.23 -10.69 6.20
N SER A 32 16.10 -11.39 5.49
CA SER A 32 16.08 -11.43 4.03
C SER A 32 15.91 -12.85 3.54
N GLN A 33 15.11 -13.02 2.51
CA GLN A 33 14.95 -14.29 1.81
C GLN A 33 15.43 -14.11 0.36
N ASN A 34 16.44 -14.89 -0.03
CA ASN A 34 16.91 -14.95 -1.40
C ASN A 34 16.43 -16.25 -2.02
N HIS A 35 15.83 -16.16 -3.20
CA HIS A 35 15.54 -17.35 -3.98
C HIS A 35 16.69 -17.66 -4.92
N SER A 36 17.35 -18.80 -4.70
CA SER A 36 18.46 -19.27 -5.54
C SER A 36 18.04 -19.83 -6.90
N SER A 37 16.74 -19.92 -7.19
CA SER A 37 16.23 -20.65 -8.35
C SER A 37 15.02 -20.04 -9.06
N GLY A 38 14.87 -18.71 -9.11
CA GLY A 38 13.86 -18.07 -9.95
C GLY A 38 12.80 -17.26 -9.21
N LYS A 39 11.64 -17.15 -9.81
CA LYS A 39 10.50 -16.33 -9.37
C LYS A 39 9.94 -16.80 -8.02
N MET A 40 9.82 -15.84 -7.07
CA MET A 40 9.11 -16.03 -5.79
C MET A 40 7.75 -15.36 -5.85
N GLU A 41 6.70 -16.08 -5.49
CA GLU A 41 5.38 -15.51 -5.31
C GLU A 41 5.22 -14.96 -3.89
N VAL A 42 4.82 -13.69 -3.78
CA VAL A 42 4.68 -12.97 -2.51
C VAL A 42 3.23 -12.97 -2.02
N LEU A 43 2.27 -13.02 -2.95
CA LEU A 43 0.85 -13.06 -2.60
C LEU A 43 0.54 -14.32 -1.79
N GLY A 44 -0.06 -14.14 -0.61
CA GLY A 44 -0.36 -15.24 0.31
C GLY A 44 0.71 -15.50 1.38
N MET A 45 1.89 -14.88 1.31
CA MET A 45 2.89 -14.95 2.40
C MET A 45 2.38 -14.31 3.70
N LEU A 46 1.48 -13.34 3.59
CA LEU A 46 0.83 -12.68 4.71
C LEU A 46 -0.69 -12.77 4.58
N THR A 47 -1.36 -12.91 5.73
CA THR A 47 -2.83 -12.84 5.81
C THR A 47 -3.20 -11.56 6.56
N PRO A 48 -3.95 -10.64 5.95
CA PRO A 48 -4.40 -9.43 6.62
C PRO A 48 -5.23 -9.74 7.87
N GLN A 49 -4.96 -9.02 8.97
CA GLN A 49 -5.63 -9.16 10.27
C GLN A 49 -5.90 -7.77 10.86
N TYR A 50 -7.01 -7.63 11.57
CA TYR A 50 -7.34 -6.36 12.22
C TYR A 50 -6.41 -6.06 13.41
N LEU A 51 -6.14 -7.06 14.26
CA LEU A 51 -5.26 -6.95 15.42
C LEU A 51 -4.32 -8.17 15.47
N PRO A 52 -3.25 -8.20 14.68
CA PRO A 52 -2.31 -9.32 14.71
C PRO A 52 -1.49 -9.32 16.01
N CYS A 53 -1.13 -10.49 16.52
CA CYS A 53 -0.18 -10.60 17.65
C CYS A 53 1.27 -10.26 17.24
N GLN A 54 1.57 -10.36 15.95
CA GLN A 54 2.80 -9.90 15.34
C GLN A 54 2.46 -9.02 14.14
N ILE A 55 3.04 -7.84 14.09
CA ILE A 55 2.98 -7.00 12.90
C ILE A 55 4.08 -7.49 11.96
N ARG A 56 3.69 -7.82 10.73
CA ARG A 56 4.58 -8.28 9.68
C ARG A 56 4.32 -7.51 8.40
N PHE A 57 5.38 -7.14 7.73
CA PHE A 57 5.29 -6.67 6.36
C PHE A 57 6.50 -7.12 5.54
N ILE A 58 6.31 -7.15 4.26
CA ILE A 58 7.29 -7.61 3.29
C ILE A 58 7.58 -6.47 2.32
N LEU A 59 8.87 -6.21 2.07
CA LEU A 59 9.31 -5.34 0.99
C LEU A 59 9.84 -6.19 -0.16
N PHE A 60 9.37 -5.90 -1.36
CA PHE A 60 9.84 -6.55 -2.58
C PHE A 60 9.71 -5.64 -3.80
N GLU A 61 10.47 -5.95 -4.83
CA GLU A 61 10.39 -5.31 -6.14
C GLU A 61 9.68 -6.28 -7.10
N PRO A 62 8.53 -5.90 -7.70
CA PRO A 62 7.82 -6.76 -8.66
C PRO A 62 8.62 -6.99 -9.94
N ILE A 63 8.53 -8.19 -10.52
CA ILE A 63 9.17 -8.50 -11.81
C ILE A 63 8.74 -7.54 -12.92
N CYS A 64 7.47 -7.13 -12.91
CA CYS A 64 6.92 -6.26 -13.94
C CYS A 64 7.11 -4.76 -13.67
N ASN A 65 7.65 -4.35 -12.51
CA ASN A 65 7.78 -2.96 -12.09
C ASN A 65 9.14 -2.69 -11.43
N ILE A 66 10.21 -2.82 -12.20
CA ILE A 66 11.58 -2.54 -11.75
C ILE A 66 11.70 -1.07 -11.32
N GLY A 67 12.37 -0.82 -10.19
CA GLY A 67 12.51 0.50 -9.59
C GLY A 67 11.32 0.95 -8.76
N THR A 68 10.33 0.06 -8.53
CA THR A 68 9.21 0.28 -7.61
C THR A 68 9.28 -0.73 -6.48
N THR A 69 9.16 -0.28 -5.25
CA THR A 69 9.09 -1.16 -4.08
C THR A 69 7.66 -1.26 -3.58
N ILE A 70 7.23 -2.47 -3.28
CA ILE A 70 5.94 -2.75 -2.66
C ILE A 70 6.16 -3.12 -1.19
N CYS A 71 5.38 -2.52 -0.30
CA CYS A 71 5.22 -2.96 1.07
C CYS A 71 3.88 -3.67 1.19
N TYR A 72 3.92 -4.98 1.39
CA TYR A 72 2.75 -5.81 1.62
C TYR A 72 2.69 -6.19 3.11
N THR A 73 1.56 -5.95 3.76
CA THR A 73 1.44 -6.06 5.23
C THR A 73 0.33 -7.01 5.66
N ASN A 74 0.47 -7.55 6.87
CA ASN A 74 -0.62 -8.28 7.53
C ASN A 74 -1.60 -7.37 8.31
N LEU A 75 -1.39 -6.05 8.29
CA LEU A 75 -2.36 -5.10 8.84
C LEU A 75 -3.47 -4.86 7.82
N SER A 76 -4.72 -5.08 8.22
CA SER A 76 -5.88 -4.87 7.33
C SER A 76 -6.07 -3.41 6.90
N ASN A 77 -5.55 -2.46 7.69
CA ASN A 77 -5.59 -1.03 7.37
C ASN A 77 -4.34 -0.53 6.63
N GLY A 78 -3.27 -1.36 6.53
CA GLY A 78 -2.00 -0.92 5.99
C GLY A 78 -1.26 0.06 6.91
N TRP A 79 -0.35 0.82 6.32
CA TRP A 79 0.51 1.78 6.99
C TRP A 79 0.24 3.25 6.61
N GLY A 80 -0.87 3.54 5.90
CA GLY A 80 -1.15 4.86 5.35
C GLY A 80 -1.01 6.00 6.36
N GLU A 81 -1.58 5.86 7.58
CA GLU A 81 -1.48 6.87 8.64
C GLU A 81 -0.04 7.10 9.12
N VAL A 82 0.77 6.04 9.18
CA VAL A 82 2.18 6.16 9.57
C VAL A 82 2.98 6.88 8.49
N PHE A 83 2.75 6.53 7.23
CA PHE A 83 3.41 7.21 6.11
C PHE A 83 2.95 8.64 5.93
N ASP A 84 1.69 8.96 6.27
CA ASP A 84 1.23 10.34 6.34
C ASP A 84 2.09 11.17 7.29
N GLY A 85 2.28 10.70 8.51
CA GLY A 85 3.13 11.37 9.51
C GLY A 85 4.60 11.49 9.10
N GLN A 86 5.09 10.64 8.21
CA GLN A 86 6.48 10.56 7.75
C GLN A 86 6.70 11.09 6.33
N ALA A 87 5.66 11.56 5.64
CA ALA A 87 5.71 11.88 4.21
C ALA A 87 6.87 12.80 3.83
N SER A 88 7.10 13.88 4.60
CA SER A 88 8.19 14.83 4.35
C SER A 88 9.59 14.23 4.57
N SER A 89 9.67 13.14 5.32
CA SER A 89 10.93 12.46 5.66
C SER A 89 11.25 11.32 4.71
N LEU A 90 10.29 10.81 3.91
CA LEU A 90 10.52 9.68 3.02
C LEU A 90 11.59 9.99 1.96
N GLY A 91 11.51 11.15 1.32
CA GLY A 91 12.43 11.56 0.26
C GLY A 91 12.11 10.95 -1.11
N PHE A 92 11.03 10.18 -1.22
CA PHE A 92 10.47 9.62 -2.43
C PHE A 92 8.94 9.62 -2.36
N LYS A 93 8.29 9.48 -3.50
CA LYS A 93 6.84 9.44 -3.61
C LYS A 93 6.32 8.08 -3.15
N ALA A 94 5.30 8.11 -2.31
CA ALA A 94 4.65 6.92 -1.77
C ALA A 94 3.14 6.98 -2.02
N TYR A 95 2.54 5.81 -2.20
CA TYR A 95 1.10 5.65 -2.32
C TYR A 95 0.63 4.60 -1.33
N HIS A 96 -0.49 4.86 -0.70
CA HIS A 96 -1.23 3.87 0.09
C HIS A 96 -2.48 3.47 -0.67
N CYS A 97 -2.74 2.19 -0.72
CA CYS A 97 -3.93 1.64 -1.36
C CYS A 97 -4.57 0.60 -0.45
N ARG A 98 -5.85 0.78 -0.16
CA ARG A 98 -6.65 -0.20 0.56
C ARG A 98 -7.91 -0.52 -0.22
N ILE A 99 -8.16 -1.80 -0.40
CA ILE A 99 -9.38 -2.37 -0.98
C ILE A 99 -9.91 -3.40 0.01
N CYS A 100 -11.09 -3.16 0.57
CA CYS A 100 -11.80 -4.07 1.44
C CYS A 100 -13.26 -4.14 0.99
N ASP A 101 -13.69 -5.31 0.53
CA ASP A 101 -15.05 -5.55 -0.01
C ASP A 101 -15.97 -6.24 1.00
N GLU A 102 -15.50 -6.48 2.24
CA GLU A 102 -16.26 -7.19 3.27
C GLU A 102 -17.36 -6.33 3.91
N GLN A 103 -17.94 -6.81 5.01
CA GLN A 103 -19.10 -6.23 5.71
C GLN A 103 -18.99 -4.72 5.99
N TYR A 104 -17.76 -4.20 6.12
CA TYR A 104 -17.45 -2.78 6.27
C TYR A 104 -16.54 -2.33 5.14
N ALA A 105 -17.12 -2.27 3.94
CA ALA A 105 -16.36 -1.89 2.75
C ALA A 105 -15.59 -0.59 2.95
N ALA A 106 -14.32 -0.61 2.60
CA ALA A 106 -13.41 0.52 2.73
C ALA A 106 -12.43 0.57 1.58
N TYR A 107 -12.37 1.72 0.95
CA TYR A 107 -11.54 2.01 -0.21
C TYR A 107 -10.74 3.26 0.07
N HIS A 108 -9.41 3.15 0.03
CA HIS A 108 -8.48 4.27 0.22
C HIS A 108 -7.51 4.31 -0.95
N PHE A 109 -7.22 5.52 -1.37
CA PHE A 109 -6.13 5.79 -2.29
C PHE A 109 -5.47 7.10 -1.87
N ASP A 110 -4.29 7.01 -1.29
CA ASP A 110 -3.56 8.15 -0.78
C ASP A 110 -2.22 8.29 -1.51
N CYS A 111 -1.73 9.51 -1.64
CA CYS A 111 -0.43 9.81 -2.22
C CYS A 111 0.32 10.80 -1.34
N PHE A 112 1.60 10.51 -1.11
CA PHE A 112 2.52 11.31 -0.32
C PHE A 112 3.73 11.67 -1.17
N ASP A 113 3.98 12.97 -1.38
CA ASP A 113 5.09 13.48 -2.17
C ASP A 113 5.70 14.70 -1.45
N GLY A 114 6.60 14.44 -0.51
CA GLY A 114 7.15 15.44 0.39
C GLY A 114 6.06 16.06 1.27
N THR A 115 5.78 17.36 1.07
CA THR A 115 4.71 18.06 1.79
C THR A 115 3.36 18.00 1.09
N LYS A 116 3.33 17.51 -0.15
CA LYS A 116 2.09 17.36 -0.89
C LYS A 116 1.43 16.04 -0.50
N LYS A 117 0.15 16.12 -0.19
CA LYS A 117 -0.65 14.98 0.22
C LYS A 117 -1.94 14.96 -0.58
N ARG A 118 -2.37 13.79 -0.98
CA ARG A 118 -3.66 13.52 -1.60
C ARG A 118 -4.33 12.37 -0.88
N TYR A 119 -5.56 12.57 -0.42
CA TYR A 119 -6.38 11.55 0.21
C TYR A 119 -7.67 11.40 -0.55
N VAL A 120 -8.05 10.17 -0.86
CA VAL A 120 -9.36 9.84 -1.38
C VAL A 120 -9.84 8.57 -0.69
N LEU A 121 -10.93 8.68 0.05
CA LEU A 121 -11.47 7.54 0.77
C LEU A 121 -12.99 7.43 0.64
N CYS A 122 -13.47 6.21 0.59
CA CYS A 122 -14.89 5.89 0.58
C CYS A 122 -15.12 4.62 1.41
N TYR A 123 -15.94 4.72 2.46
CA TYR A 123 -16.21 3.60 3.35
C TYR A 123 -17.67 3.58 3.80
N GLN A 124 -18.09 2.43 4.34
CA GLN A 124 -19.44 2.25 4.88
C GLN A 124 -19.41 2.10 6.40
N ASP A 125 -20.03 3.06 7.15
CA ASP A 125 -20.16 3.02 8.62
C ASP A 125 -21.27 3.96 9.13
N PRO A 126 -22.46 3.52 9.46
CA PRO A 126 -23.26 2.50 8.76
C PRO A 126 -23.69 2.97 7.36
N GLN A 127 -23.56 4.25 7.08
CA GLN A 127 -23.82 4.86 5.76
C GLN A 127 -22.51 5.07 5.01
N TRP A 128 -22.61 5.18 3.69
CA TRP A 128 -21.47 5.51 2.87
C TRP A 128 -20.96 6.93 3.15
N VAL A 129 -19.69 7.02 3.45
CA VAL A 129 -18.92 8.25 3.62
C VAL A 129 -17.95 8.35 2.47
N PHE A 130 -17.79 9.55 1.93
CA PHE A 130 -16.75 9.87 0.96
C PHE A 130 -16.04 11.14 1.44
N TYR A 131 -14.73 11.10 1.40
CA TYR A 131 -13.85 12.22 1.75
C TYR A 131 -12.71 12.31 0.75
N GLU A 132 -12.34 13.52 0.40
CA GLU A 132 -11.15 13.80 -0.38
C GLU A 132 -10.46 15.06 0.14
N GLU A 133 -9.13 15.10 0.03
CA GLU A 133 -8.30 16.25 0.41
C GLU A 133 -7.06 16.29 -0.49
N GLY A 134 -6.55 17.50 -0.73
CA GLY A 134 -5.41 17.77 -1.59
C GLY A 134 -5.78 17.89 -3.06
N GLU A 135 -4.82 18.35 -3.86
CA GLU A 135 -5.04 18.53 -5.30
C GLU A 135 -5.14 17.17 -6.00
N PRO A 136 -6.14 16.99 -6.87
CA PRO A 136 -6.28 15.77 -7.65
C PRO A 136 -5.03 15.46 -8.48
N LEU A 137 -4.70 14.19 -8.58
CA LEU A 137 -3.60 13.73 -9.42
C LEU A 137 -4.08 13.59 -10.89
N GLU A 138 -3.18 13.75 -11.83
CA GLU A 138 -3.48 13.78 -13.27
C GLU A 138 -4.27 12.55 -13.77
N PHE A 139 -4.05 11.40 -13.15
CA PHE A 139 -4.72 10.15 -13.52
C PHE A 139 -6.07 9.93 -12.84
N GLU A 140 -6.48 10.79 -11.88
CA GLU A 140 -7.78 10.65 -11.21
C GLU A 140 -8.94 11.06 -12.13
N ASP A 141 -10.06 10.38 -11.97
CA ASP A 141 -11.31 10.73 -12.63
C ASP A 141 -12.20 11.51 -11.67
N VAL A 142 -11.91 12.81 -11.54
CA VAL A 142 -12.58 13.70 -10.57
C VAL A 142 -14.09 13.86 -10.83
N GLU A 143 -14.58 13.55 -12.05
CA GLU A 143 -16.01 13.58 -12.33
C GLU A 143 -16.76 12.48 -11.58
N LEU A 144 -16.11 11.35 -11.29
CA LEU A 144 -16.69 10.29 -10.47
C LEU A 144 -17.00 10.77 -9.05
N TYR A 145 -16.20 11.69 -8.50
CA TYR A 145 -16.38 12.21 -7.14
C TYR A 145 -17.65 13.05 -6.97
N LYS A 146 -18.25 13.49 -8.08
CA LYS A 146 -19.54 14.19 -8.11
C LYS A 146 -20.75 13.23 -8.17
N SER A 147 -20.53 11.93 -8.24
CA SER A 147 -21.62 10.95 -8.30
C SER A 147 -22.58 11.12 -7.12
N ARG A 148 -23.89 11.02 -7.39
CA ARG A 148 -24.95 11.10 -6.35
C ARG A 148 -24.77 10.02 -5.28
N LEU A 149 -24.42 8.81 -5.69
CA LEU A 149 -24.19 7.70 -4.77
C LEU A 149 -22.72 7.69 -4.33
N LYS A 150 -22.45 7.93 -3.05
CA LYS A 150 -21.09 8.01 -2.51
C LYS A 150 -20.27 6.75 -2.82
N LYS A 151 -20.85 5.56 -2.75
CA LYS A 151 -20.19 4.30 -3.09
C LYS A 151 -19.64 4.21 -4.52
N ASN A 152 -20.13 5.06 -5.42
CA ASN A 152 -19.66 5.13 -6.80
C ASN A 152 -18.54 6.15 -6.99
N ARG A 153 -18.17 6.90 -5.95
CA ARG A 153 -17.12 7.93 -6.03
C ARG A 153 -15.73 7.35 -5.95
N LEU A 154 -15.55 6.33 -5.10
CA LEU A 154 -14.36 5.51 -5.02
C LEU A 154 -14.78 4.10 -4.64
N ASN A 155 -14.30 3.12 -5.37
CA ASN A 155 -14.53 1.71 -5.15
C ASN A 155 -13.35 0.89 -5.68
N ARG A 156 -13.42 -0.44 -5.59
CA ARG A 156 -12.39 -1.36 -6.06
C ARG A 156 -11.97 -1.08 -7.51
N GLU A 157 -12.94 -0.98 -8.42
CA GLU A 157 -12.69 -0.83 -9.85
C GLU A 157 -11.94 0.47 -10.15
N ILE A 158 -12.33 1.56 -9.48
CA ILE A 158 -11.69 2.88 -9.64
C ILE A 158 -10.24 2.84 -9.13
N ILE A 159 -10.00 2.25 -7.97
CA ILE A 159 -8.63 2.11 -7.43
C ILE A 159 -7.77 1.27 -8.38
N LEU A 160 -8.27 0.14 -8.87
CA LEU A 160 -7.56 -0.70 -9.83
C LEU A 160 -7.22 0.06 -11.11
N GLN A 161 -8.13 0.91 -11.60
CA GLN A 161 -7.86 1.78 -12.75
C GLN A 161 -6.77 2.81 -12.45
N TYR A 162 -6.79 3.44 -11.27
CA TYR A 162 -5.76 4.40 -10.87
C TYR A 162 -4.38 3.74 -10.78
N LEU A 163 -4.30 2.58 -10.14
CA LEU A 163 -3.06 1.81 -10.07
C LEU A 163 -2.56 1.43 -11.47
N LYS A 164 -3.45 0.99 -12.34
CA LYS A 164 -3.09 0.65 -13.73
C LYS A 164 -2.60 1.85 -14.54
N ARG A 165 -3.20 3.03 -14.36
CA ARG A 165 -2.73 4.28 -14.99
C ARG A 165 -1.35 4.71 -14.47
N LEU A 166 -1.00 4.33 -13.24
CA LEU A 166 0.34 4.49 -12.67
C LEU A 166 1.34 3.41 -13.14
N GLY A 167 0.90 2.43 -13.94
CA GLY A 167 1.71 1.32 -14.40
C GLY A 167 1.70 0.11 -13.48
N TRP A 168 0.88 0.09 -12.42
CA TRP A 168 0.81 -0.98 -11.42
C TRP A 168 -0.46 -1.82 -11.61
N ASP A 169 -0.33 -2.91 -12.35
CA ASP A 169 -1.45 -3.85 -12.53
C ASP A 169 -1.41 -4.93 -11.45
N ILE A 170 -2.00 -4.63 -10.29
CA ILE A 170 -2.05 -5.55 -9.14
C ILE A 170 -2.90 -6.80 -9.40
N MET A 171 -3.62 -6.86 -10.51
CA MET A 171 -4.33 -8.07 -10.95
C MET A 171 -3.43 -9.00 -11.77
N ASN A 172 -2.25 -8.56 -12.16
CA ASN A 172 -1.25 -9.36 -12.86
C ASN A 172 -0.44 -10.18 -11.85
N GLU A 173 -0.31 -11.49 -12.07
CA GLU A 173 0.49 -12.39 -11.22
C GLU A 173 1.96 -11.95 -11.07
N ASN A 174 2.52 -11.36 -12.12
CA ASN A 174 3.90 -10.86 -12.08
C ASN A 174 4.09 -9.65 -11.16
N PHE A 175 3.01 -8.93 -10.81
CA PHE A 175 3.06 -7.89 -9.79
C PHE A 175 3.36 -8.47 -8.40
N TRP A 176 2.85 -9.66 -8.11
CA TRP A 176 3.04 -10.35 -6.83
C TRP A 176 4.23 -11.31 -6.84
N SER A 177 5.16 -11.11 -7.75
CA SER A 177 6.31 -11.99 -7.92
C SER A 177 7.58 -11.19 -8.04
N THR A 178 8.66 -11.73 -7.50
CA THR A 178 10.00 -11.13 -7.56
C THR A 178 11.06 -12.18 -7.91
N GLU A 179 12.12 -11.75 -8.58
CA GLU A 179 13.37 -12.50 -8.79
C GLU A 179 14.48 -11.98 -7.87
N ASN A 180 14.19 -10.89 -7.15
CA ASN A 180 15.10 -10.23 -6.23
C ASN A 180 14.92 -10.72 -4.79
N VAL A 181 15.73 -10.18 -3.89
CA VAL A 181 15.59 -10.38 -2.45
C VAL A 181 14.24 -9.87 -1.95
N VAL A 182 13.66 -10.58 -1.00
CA VAL A 182 12.51 -10.15 -0.21
C VAL A 182 12.98 -9.82 1.20
N TYR A 183 12.64 -8.65 1.70
CA TYR A 183 12.88 -8.28 3.09
C TYR A 183 11.61 -8.44 3.90
N GLU A 184 11.67 -9.20 4.97
CA GLU A 184 10.59 -9.36 5.92
C GLU A 184 10.90 -8.58 7.20
N PHE A 185 9.95 -7.78 7.63
CA PHE A 185 9.97 -7.00 8.86
C PHE A 185 8.97 -7.60 9.85
N VAL A 186 9.41 -7.88 11.07
CA VAL A 186 8.59 -8.50 12.11
C VAL A 186 8.72 -7.73 13.42
N GLN A 187 7.59 -7.40 14.02
CA GLN A 187 7.51 -6.84 15.37
C GLN A 187 6.50 -7.63 16.20
N THR A 188 6.96 -8.19 17.31
CA THR A 188 6.06 -8.85 18.29
C THR A 188 5.49 -7.79 19.21
N LEU A 189 4.17 -7.72 19.28
CA LEU A 189 3.49 -6.83 20.22
C LEU A 189 3.46 -7.52 21.59
N ASN A 190 4.17 -6.94 22.56
CA ASN A 190 4.03 -7.37 23.96
C ASN A 190 2.61 -7.02 24.42
N LYS A 191 1.91 -8.02 24.94
CA LYS A 191 0.58 -7.87 25.55
C LYS A 191 0.67 -7.14 26.87
#